data_3d5d95643ff5c11149c7d2aba29d638f
#
_entry.id   3d5d95643ff5c11149c7d2aba29d638f
#
_cell.length_a   1.000
_cell.length_b   1.000
_cell.length_c   1.000
_cell.angle_alpha   90.00
_cell.angle_beta   90.00
_cell.angle_gamma   90.00
#
_symmetry.space_group_name_H-M   'P 1'
#
loop_
_entity.id
_entity.type
_entity.pdbx_description
1 polymer ?
#
loop_
_entity_poly.entity_id
_entity_poly.type
_entity_poly.pdbx_seq_one_letter_code
_entity_poly.pdbx_strand_id
1 'polypeptide(L)'
;AAAREGLSPDFLVSMSAANVRLGRLNQAEQILRDVLRDTPEHVGALNNLGVVLLEQGNTGEAQRTFRKAFALDSGETPEIRENLRVALAKMENSSYNPEQSAYTLVNRGGGVVSLVRTKP
;
A
#
# COMPACT_ATOMS: atom_id res chain seq x y z
N ALA A 1 12.21 8.55 -11.29
CA ALA A 1 12.09 9.88 -11.83
C ALA A 1 13.22 10.79 -11.38
N ALA A 2 13.54 11.74 -12.21
CA ALA A 2 14.66 12.65 -11.96
C ALA A 2 14.50 13.39 -10.63
N ALA A 3 13.26 13.68 -10.22
CA ALA A 3 13.01 14.41 -8.97
C ALA A 3 13.42 13.64 -7.73
N ARG A 4 13.61 12.34 -7.84
CA ARG A 4 14.02 11.48 -6.72
C ARG A 4 15.46 10.98 -6.90
N GLU A 5 16.17 11.54 -7.85
CA GLU A 5 17.52 11.10 -8.16
C GLU A 5 18.42 11.27 -6.94
N GLY A 6 19.23 10.26 -6.65
CA GLY A 6 20.12 10.28 -5.50
C GLY A 6 19.52 9.73 -4.22
N LEU A 7 18.21 9.47 -4.18
CA LEU A 7 17.57 8.89 -3.01
C LEU A 7 17.31 7.41 -3.24
N SER A 8 17.54 6.59 -2.20
CA SER A 8 17.34 5.15 -2.35
C SER A 8 15.85 4.82 -2.42
N PRO A 9 15.49 3.74 -3.13
CA PRO A 9 14.10 3.28 -3.15
C PRO A 9 13.54 3.01 -1.75
N ASP A 10 14.33 2.40 -0.89
CA ASP A 10 13.87 2.09 0.46
C ASP A 10 13.56 3.35 1.26
N PHE A 11 14.39 4.38 1.12
CA PHE A 11 14.13 5.65 1.78
C PHE A 11 12.84 6.28 1.26
N LEU A 12 12.65 6.25 -0.05
CA LEU A 12 11.44 6.81 -0.67
C LEU A 12 10.19 6.06 -0.22
N VAL A 13 10.28 4.73 -0.09
CA VAL A 13 9.15 3.94 0.41
C VAL A 13 8.83 4.33 1.86
N SER A 14 9.86 4.55 2.68
CA SER A 14 9.63 5.03 4.06
C SER A 14 8.99 6.41 4.07
N MET A 15 9.40 7.31 3.18
CA MET A 15 8.76 8.61 3.04
C MET A 15 7.30 8.48 2.66
N SER A 16 6.98 7.55 1.75
CA SER A 16 5.60 7.33 1.36
C SER A 16 4.76 6.87 2.53
N ALA A 17 5.29 5.99 3.38
CA ALA A 17 4.58 5.52 4.56
C ALA A 17 4.26 6.67 5.51
N ALA A 18 5.20 7.59 5.69
CA ALA A 18 4.97 8.77 6.53
C ALA A 18 3.86 9.65 5.94
N ASN A 19 3.86 9.83 4.62
CA ASN A 19 2.82 10.63 3.96
C ASN A 19 1.45 9.97 4.10
N VAL A 20 1.37 8.65 4.00
CA VAL A 20 0.12 7.93 4.20
C VAL A 20 -0.44 8.21 5.60
N ARG A 21 0.41 8.14 6.62
CA ARG A 21 -0.03 8.39 8.00
C ARG A 21 -0.50 9.83 8.20
N LEU A 22 0.06 10.76 7.43
CA LEU A 22 -0.36 12.16 7.49
C LEU A 22 -1.57 12.47 6.61
N GLY A 23 -2.11 11.47 5.93
CA GLY A 23 -3.25 11.66 5.05
C GLY A 23 -2.88 12.28 3.69
N ARG A 24 -1.60 12.36 3.37
CA ARG A 24 -1.14 12.95 2.13
C ARG A 24 -1.05 11.87 1.06
N LEU A 25 -2.21 11.37 0.66
CA LEU A 25 -2.28 10.20 -0.21
C LEU A 25 -1.75 10.47 -1.62
N ASN A 26 -2.02 11.65 -2.18
CA ASN A 26 -1.53 11.96 -3.53
C ASN A 26 -0.01 12.07 -3.56
N GLN A 27 0.59 12.67 -2.54
CA GLN A 27 2.05 12.75 -2.46
C GLN A 27 2.65 11.36 -2.30
N ALA A 28 2.05 10.52 -1.44
CA ALA A 28 2.50 9.15 -1.27
C ALA A 28 2.43 8.39 -2.59
N GLU A 29 1.33 8.53 -3.31
CA GLU A 29 1.16 7.86 -4.60
C GLU A 29 2.24 8.27 -5.59
N GLN A 30 2.53 9.56 -5.68
CA GLN A 30 3.57 10.04 -6.60
C GLN A 30 4.93 9.47 -6.28
N ILE A 31 5.30 9.48 -5.00
CA ILE A 31 6.59 8.91 -4.58
C ILE A 31 6.67 7.44 -4.98
N LEU A 32 5.61 6.68 -4.73
CA LEU A 32 5.61 5.25 -4.99
C LEU A 32 5.63 4.93 -6.49
N ARG A 33 4.90 5.70 -7.29
CA ARG A 33 4.93 5.47 -8.73
C ARG A 33 6.29 5.83 -9.31
N ASP A 34 6.97 6.83 -8.75
CA ASP A 34 8.33 7.14 -9.17
C ASP A 34 9.29 6.00 -8.85
N VAL A 35 9.20 5.43 -7.64
CA VAL A 35 10.00 4.27 -7.27
C VAL A 35 9.75 3.10 -8.22
N LEU A 36 8.49 2.83 -8.51
CA LEU A 36 8.10 1.67 -9.33
C LEU A 36 8.43 1.85 -10.80
N ARG A 37 8.59 3.10 -11.26
CA ARG A 37 9.05 3.34 -12.63
C ARG A 37 10.47 2.82 -12.81
N ASP A 38 11.33 3.03 -11.82
CA ASP A 38 12.72 2.62 -11.89
C ASP A 38 12.96 1.24 -11.32
N THR A 39 12.13 0.82 -10.36
CA THR A 39 12.26 -0.47 -9.68
C THR A 39 10.88 -1.13 -9.62
N PRO A 40 10.38 -1.66 -10.75
CA PRO A 40 8.99 -2.13 -10.84
C PRO A 40 8.67 -3.34 -9.97
N GLU A 41 9.69 -4.03 -9.45
CA GLU A 41 9.48 -5.20 -8.60
C GLU A 41 9.79 -4.94 -7.14
N HIS A 42 9.82 -3.68 -6.74
CA HIS A 42 10.07 -3.34 -5.34
C HIS A 42 8.81 -3.68 -4.53
N VAL A 43 8.91 -4.76 -3.75
CA VAL A 43 7.74 -5.30 -3.03
C VAL A 43 7.16 -4.31 -2.04
N GLY A 44 8.01 -3.61 -1.28
CA GLY A 44 7.55 -2.61 -0.32
C GLY A 44 6.79 -1.48 -0.99
N ALA A 45 7.29 -1.01 -2.15
CA ALA A 45 6.62 0.05 -2.88
C ALA A 45 5.26 -0.40 -3.42
N LEU A 46 5.19 -1.62 -3.93
CA LEU A 46 3.92 -2.18 -4.41
C LEU A 46 2.92 -2.30 -3.28
N ASN A 47 3.35 -2.81 -2.12
CA ASN A 47 2.47 -2.92 -0.98
C ASN A 47 1.92 -1.55 -0.56
N ASN A 48 2.79 -0.56 -0.45
CA ASN A 48 2.36 0.76 0.01
C ASN A 48 1.48 1.46 -1.02
N LEU A 49 1.75 1.24 -2.31
CA LEU A 49 0.86 1.77 -3.35
C LEU A 49 -0.52 1.13 -3.26
N GLY A 50 -0.57 -0.18 -3.00
CA GLY A 50 -1.85 -0.85 -2.78
C GLY A 50 -2.64 -0.22 -1.64
N VAL A 51 -1.97 0.10 -0.54
CA VAL A 51 -2.62 0.74 0.60
C VAL A 51 -3.16 2.12 0.21
N VAL A 52 -2.36 2.92 -0.48
CA VAL A 52 -2.78 4.25 -0.93
C VAL A 52 -4.01 4.15 -1.82
N LEU A 53 -3.96 3.25 -2.79
CA LEU A 53 -5.07 3.06 -3.72
C LEU A 53 -6.35 2.61 -3.01
N LEU A 54 -6.20 1.73 -2.01
CA LEU A 54 -7.33 1.27 -1.24
C LEU A 54 -7.97 2.41 -0.45
N GLU A 55 -7.14 3.26 0.15
CA GLU A 55 -7.62 4.42 0.91
C GLU A 55 -8.27 5.46 0.01
N GLN A 56 -7.86 5.52 -1.25
CA GLN A 56 -8.48 6.41 -2.23
C GLN A 56 -9.78 5.83 -2.80
N GLY A 57 -10.15 4.62 -2.42
CA GLY A 57 -11.35 3.97 -2.94
C GLY A 57 -11.11 3.22 -4.24
N ASN A 58 -9.88 3.14 -4.72
CA ASN A 58 -9.52 2.47 -5.97
C ASN A 58 -9.21 1.01 -5.69
N THR A 59 -10.25 0.28 -5.30
CA THR A 59 -10.12 -1.07 -4.76
C THR A 59 -9.62 -2.07 -5.82
N GLY A 60 -10.07 -1.92 -7.06
CA GLY A 60 -9.66 -2.83 -8.13
C GLY A 60 -8.17 -2.77 -8.40
N GLU A 61 -7.63 -1.56 -8.56
CA GLU A 61 -6.19 -1.42 -8.77
C GLU A 61 -5.41 -1.82 -7.53
N ALA A 62 -5.92 -1.49 -6.34
CA ALA A 62 -5.27 -1.87 -5.09
C ALA A 62 -5.10 -3.39 -5.00
N GLN A 63 -6.16 -4.13 -5.31
CA GLN A 63 -6.13 -5.58 -5.26
C GLN A 63 -5.10 -6.14 -6.23
N ARG A 64 -5.05 -5.62 -7.44
CA ARG A 64 -4.06 -6.08 -8.44
C ARG A 64 -2.64 -5.78 -7.98
N THR A 65 -2.44 -4.63 -7.36
CA THR A 65 -1.12 -4.21 -6.87
C THR A 65 -0.65 -5.09 -5.71
N PHE A 66 -1.56 -5.40 -4.77
CA PHE A 66 -1.23 -6.32 -3.69
C PHE A 66 -0.94 -7.73 -4.20
N ARG A 67 -1.67 -8.19 -5.22
CA ARG A 67 -1.40 -9.52 -5.80
C ARG A 67 0.00 -9.58 -6.39
N LYS A 68 0.43 -8.51 -7.04
CA LYS A 68 1.78 -8.47 -7.60
C LYS A 68 2.82 -8.53 -6.49
N ALA A 69 2.62 -7.76 -5.42
CA ALA A 69 3.54 -7.80 -4.28
C ALA A 69 3.58 -9.20 -3.66
N PHE A 70 2.42 -9.81 -3.46
CA PHE A 70 2.30 -11.15 -2.92
C PHE A 70 3.06 -12.17 -3.77
N ALA A 71 2.89 -12.09 -5.09
CA ALA A 71 3.56 -13.02 -6.00
C ALA A 71 5.06 -12.87 -5.96
N LEU A 72 5.55 -11.64 -5.86
CA LEU A 72 6.99 -11.37 -5.87
C LEU A 72 7.70 -11.90 -4.63
N ASP A 73 7.03 -11.89 -3.47
CA ASP A 73 7.65 -12.39 -2.25
C ASP A 73 7.11 -13.77 -1.84
N SER A 74 6.37 -14.40 -2.71
CA SER A 74 5.81 -15.75 -2.49
C SER A 74 4.92 -15.80 -1.24
N GLY A 75 4.26 -14.70 -0.93
CA GLY A 75 3.33 -14.63 0.19
C GLY A 75 3.99 -14.68 1.56
N GLU A 76 5.29 -14.41 1.64
CA GLU A 76 6.00 -14.54 2.90
C GLU A 76 5.72 -13.39 3.87
N THR A 77 5.45 -12.19 3.39
CA THR A 77 5.22 -11.02 4.25
C THR A 77 3.81 -11.03 4.80
N PRO A 78 3.63 -11.16 6.13
CA PRO A 78 2.28 -11.22 6.72
C PRO A 78 1.45 -9.97 6.44
N GLU A 79 2.07 -8.78 6.43
CA GLU A 79 1.37 -7.55 6.17
C GLU A 79 0.78 -7.53 4.77
N ILE A 80 1.51 -8.03 3.79
CA ILE A 80 1.02 -8.08 2.41
C ILE A 80 -0.14 -9.06 2.28
N ARG A 81 -0.03 -10.22 2.93
CA ARG A 81 -1.12 -11.20 2.93
C ARG A 81 -2.40 -10.60 3.51
N GLU A 82 -2.27 -9.89 4.63
CA GLU A 82 -3.43 -9.28 5.28
C GLU A 82 -4.01 -8.16 4.44
N ASN A 83 -3.16 -7.32 3.85
CA ASN A 83 -3.61 -6.22 3.00
C ASN A 83 -4.35 -6.74 1.77
N LEU A 84 -3.86 -7.82 1.16
CA LEU A 84 -4.55 -8.45 0.04
C LEU A 84 -5.92 -8.97 0.48
N ARG A 85 -5.99 -9.60 1.64
CA ARG A 85 -7.27 -10.09 2.16
C ARG A 85 -8.27 -8.96 2.34
N VAL A 86 -7.82 -7.83 2.89
CA VAL A 86 -8.68 -6.66 3.09
C VAL A 86 -9.18 -6.14 1.75
N ALA A 87 -8.30 -6.05 0.76
CA ALA A 87 -8.70 -5.55 -0.55
C ALA A 87 -9.72 -6.47 -1.21
N LEU A 88 -9.51 -7.78 -1.11
CA LEU A 88 -10.44 -8.76 -1.68
C LEU A 88 -11.81 -8.68 -0.99
N ALA A 89 -11.82 -8.52 0.34
CA ALA A 89 -13.07 -8.40 1.07
C ALA A 89 -13.84 -7.15 0.65
N LYS A 90 -13.14 -6.05 0.43
CA LYS A 90 -13.78 -4.82 -0.03
C LYS A 90 -14.36 -4.98 -1.44
N MET A 91 -13.69 -5.72 -2.30
CA MET A 91 -14.19 -5.98 -3.65
C MET A 91 -15.46 -6.83 -3.64
N GLU A 92 -15.51 -7.84 -2.76
CA GLU A 92 -16.65 -8.73 -2.67
C GLU A 92 -17.86 -8.03 -2.05
N ASN A 93 -17.63 -7.08 -1.16
CA ASN A 93 -18.69 -6.40 -0.46
C ASN A 93 -19.05 -5.11 -1.17
N SER A 94 -19.99 -5.21 -2.12
CA SER A 94 -20.43 -4.05 -2.90
C SER A 94 -21.12 -2.99 -2.05
N SER A 95 -21.54 -3.34 -0.83
CA SER A 95 -22.15 -2.39 0.08
C SER A 95 -21.17 -1.90 1.14
N TYR A 96 -19.87 -2.00 0.86
CA TYR A 96 -18.83 -1.56 1.78
C TYR A 96 -19.07 -0.11 2.22
N ASN A 97 -19.01 0.11 3.53
CA ASN A 97 -19.19 1.42 4.13
C ASN A 97 -17.95 1.75 4.95
N PRO A 98 -17.16 2.77 4.55
CA PRO A 98 -15.93 3.11 5.28
C PRO A 98 -16.17 3.44 6.76
N GLU A 99 -17.35 3.97 7.10
CA GLU A 99 -17.65 4.30 8.49
C GLU A 99 -17.85 3.06 9.35
N GLN A 100 -18.28 1.96 8.74
CA GLN A 100 -18.53 0.71 9.46
C GLN A 100 -17.35 -0.22 9.44
N SER A 101 -16.42 -0.04 8.50
CA SER A 101 -15.29 -0.94 8.31
C SER A 101 -13.99 -0.14 8.44
N ALA A 102 -13.78 0.40 9.64
CA ALA A 102 -12.59 1.19 9.91
C ALA A 102 -11.37 0.28 10.05
N TYR A 103 -10.27 0.69 9.43
CA TYR A 103 -8.98 0.03 9.55
C TYR A 103 -7.96 1.04 10.04
N THR A 104 -6.98 0.57 10.79
CA THR A 104 -5.89 1.40 11.27
C THR A 104 -4.66 1.11 10.42
N LEU A 105 -3.99 2.16 9.97
CA LEU A 105 -2.73 2.03 9.26
C LEU A 105 -1.61 1.84 10.26
N VAL A 106 -0.85 0.76 10.11
CA VAL A 106 0.23 0.41 11.01
C VAL A 106 1.51 0.28 10.22
N ASN A 107 2.56 0.95 10.69
CA ASN A 107 3.90 0.78 10.13
C ASN A 107 4.64 -0.25 10.96
N ARG A 108 4.97 -1.37 10.33
CA ARG A 108 5.64 -2.47 11.00
C ARG A 108 7.14 -2.50 10.72
N GLY A 109 7.71 -1.36 10.41
CA GLY A 109 9.13 -1.23 10.15
C GLY A 109 9.43 -1.34 8.66
N GLY A 110 10.63 -0.91 8.23
CA GLY A 110 11.04 -0.98 6.84
C GLY A 110 10.16 -0.22 5.86
N GLY A 111 9.29 0.65 6.35
CA GLY A 111 8.41 1.43 5.49
C GLY A 111 7.19 0.66 4.99
N VAL A 112 7.00 -0.59 5.37
CA VAL A 112 5.85 -1.37 4.94
C VAL A 112 4.62 -0.97 5.76
N VAL A 113 3.53 -0.68 5.07
CA VAL A 113 2.27 -0.26 5.68
C VAL A 113 1.32 -1.45 5.75
N SER A 114 0.63 -1.59 6.87
CA SER A 114 -0.36 -2.63 7.07
C SER A 114 -1.70 -2.03 7.47
N LEU A 115 -2.78 -2.68 7.02
CA LEU A 115 -4.13 -2.31 7.41
C LEU A 115 -4.59 -3.27 8.51
N VAL A 116 -4.94 -2.71 9.65
CA VAL A 116 -5.41 -3.50 10.79
C VAL A 116 -6.86 -3.14 11.06
N ARG A 117 -7.70 -4.17 11.15
CA ARG A 117 -9.10 -3.96 11.43
C ARG A 117 -9.25 -3.50 12.88
N THR A 118 -9.90 -2.36 13.07
CA THR A 118 -10.06 -1.77 14.41
C THR A 118 -11.34 -2.19 15.11
N LYS A 119 -12.26 -2.83 14.38
CA LYS A 119 -13.51 -3.32 14.96
C LYS A 119 -13.66 -4.80 14.68
N PRO A 120 -14.18 -5.57 15.64
CA PRO A 120 -14.42 -7.00 15.42
C PRO A 120 -15.43 -7.27 14.33
#